data_f265287ee7be712263c7743d81d92762
#
_entry.id   f265287ee7be712263c7743d81d92762
#
_cell.length_a   1.000
_cell.length_b   1.000
_cell.length_c   1.000
_cell.angle_alpha   90.00
_cell.angle_beta   90.00
_cell.angle_gamma   90.00
#
_symmetry.space_group_name_H-M   'P 1'
#
loop_
_entity.id
_entity.type
_entity.pdbx_description
1 polymer ?
#
loop_
_entity_poly.entity_id
_entity_poly.type
_entity_poly.pdbx_seq_one_letter_code
_entity_poly.pdbx_strand_id
1 'polypeptide(L)'
;MAETLPLVLVPGLISSPRIYAPVIPALWRLGPVMVANHIRDDSMAAIARRILVEAPPRFALAGHSMGGYIAFEIMRQAPERVAKLALINTQARPDTPEASARRRTMMTRAKDGDYHGVVDELFAGFVHPSRQDDPRLRQLVHDMAEEVGVLGFIRQL
;
A
#
# COMPACT_ATOMS: atom_id res chain seq x y z
N MET A 1 0.94 -0.75 -33.26
CA MET A 1 0.75 0.08 -32.06
C MET A 1 1.23 -0.73 -30.88
N ALA A 2 2.05 -0.17 -29.98
CA ALA A 2 2.43 -0.88 -28.76
C ALA A 2 1.15 -1.12 -27.94
N GLU A 3 0.97 -2.36 -27.47
CA GLU A 3 -0.16 -2.72 -26.60
C GLU A 3 -0.08 -1.88 -25.31
N THR A 4 -1.11 -1.08 -25.04
CA THR A 4 -1.20 -0.31 -23.79
C THR A 4 -1.56 -1.28 -22.68
N LEU A 5 -0.61 -1.54 -21.77
CA LEU A 5 -0.84 -2.40 -20.61
C LEU A 5 -1.58 -1.62 -19.51
N PRO A 6 -2.65 -2.17 -18.93
CA PRO A 6 -3.21 -1.63 -17.70
C PRO A 6 -2.18 -1.62 -16.57
N LEU A 7 -2.24 -0.59 -15.71
CA LEU A 7 -1.40 -0.46 -14.53
C LEU A 7 -2.20 -0.82 -13.29
N VAL A 8 -1.68 -1.73 -12.47
CA VAL A 8 -2.22 -2.06 -11.15
C VAL A 8 -1.25 -1.50 -10.09
N LEU A 9 -1.75 -0.54 -9.31
CA LEU A 9 -0.99 0.14 -8.26
C LEU A 9 -1.43 -0.38 -6.90
N VAL A 10 -0.49 -0.87 -6.09
CA VAL A 10 -0.76 -1.41 -4.76
C VAL A 10 -0.21 -0.47 -3.70
N PRO A 11 -1.07 0.17 -2.89
CA PRO A 11 -0.64 1.13 -1.87
C PRO A 11 0.12 0.49 -0.70
N GLY A 12 0.73 1.34 0.12
CA GLY A 12 1.39 0.96 1.35
C GLY A 12 0.45 0.87 2.56
N LEU A 13 1.06 0.65 3.74
CA LEU A 13 0.38 0.68 5.04
C LEU A 13 -0.35 2.02 5.23
N ILE A 14 -1.58 1.99 5.76
CA ILE A 14 -2.47 3.16 5.96
C ILE A 14 -2.65 4.07 4.74
N SER A 15 -2.28 3.61 3.56
CA SER A 15 -2.41 4.40 2.34
C SER A 15 -3.68 4.02 1.58
N SER A 16 -4.39 5.01 1.10
CA SER A 16 -5.53 4.86 0.20
C SER A 16 -5.16 5.23 -1.25
N PRO A 17 -6.07 5.16 -2.22
CA PRO A 17 -5.82 5.63 -3.59
C PRO A 17 -5.29 7.07 -3.69
N ARG A 18 -5.52 7.91 -2.67
CA ARG A 18 -5.04 9.29 -2.63
C ARG A 18 -3.53 9.42 -2.77
N ILE A 19 -2.74 8.42 -2.32
CA ILE A 19 -1.27 8.45 -2.45
C ILE A 19 -0.82 8.59 -3.91
N TYR A 20 -1.60 8.05 -4.84
CA TYR A 20 -1.31 8.09 -6.27
C TYR A 20 -1.98 9.25 -7.01
N ALA A 21 -2.91 9.98 -6.38
CA ALA A 21 -3.68 11.05 -7.03
C ALA A 21 -2.80 12.06 -7.81
N PRO A 22 -1.64 12.52 -7.29
CA PRO A 22 -0.80 13.48 -8.02
C PRO A 22 -0.17 12.90 -9.29
N VAL A 23 0.00 11.58 -9.39
CA VAL A 23 0.72 10.94 -10.50
C VAL A 23 -0.22 10.25 -11.50
N ILE A 24 -1.46 9.96 -11.13
CA ILE A 24 -2.45 9.30 -12.00
C ILE A 24 -2.62 9.99 -13.37
N PRO A 25 -2.70 11.34 -13.49
CA PRO A 25 -2.83 11.99 -14.80
C PRO A 25 -1.66 11.71 -15.75
N ALA A 26 -0.45 11.56 -15.21
CA ALA A 26 0.72 11.19 -16.00
C ALA A 26 0.68 9.70 -16.39
N LEU A 27 0.22 8.84 -15.49
CA LEU A 27 0.13 7.40 -15.71
C LEU A 27 -0.93 7.02 -16.75
N TRP A 28 -2.01 7.78 -16.91
CA TRP A 28 -3.02 7.54 -17.95
C TRP A 28 -2.45 7.58 -19.37
N ARG A 29 -1.32 8.24 -19.58
CA ARG A 29 -0.63 8.23 -20.87
C ARG A 29 -0.03 6.86 -21.21
N LEU A 30 0.17 6.01 -20.20
CA LEU A 30 0.74 4.67 -20.34
C LEU A 30 -0.34 3.59 -20.51
N GLY A 31 -1.56 3.85 -20.01
CA GLY A 31 -2.69 2.93 -20.08
C GLY A 31 -3.71 3.15 -18.95
N PRO A 32 -4.75 2.32 -18.90
CA PRO A 32 -5.72 2.34 -17.79
C PRO A 32 -5.04 2.11 -16.44
N VAL A 33 -5.50 2.81 -15.40
CA VAL A 33 -4.94 2.70 -14.04
C VAL A 33 -5.99 2.14 -13.10
N MET A 34 -5.64 1.08 -12.38
CA MET A 34 -6.37 0.50 -11.26
C MET A 34 -5.54 0.70 -9.99
N VAL A 35 -6.16 1.22 -8.94
CA VAL A 35 -5.56 1.19 -7.60
C VAL A 35 -6.21 0.06 -6.81
N ALA A 36 -5.40 -0.89 -6.37
CA ALA A 36 -5.87 -2.11 -5.74
C ALA A 36 -6.41 -1.86 -4.32
N ASN A 37 -7.50 -2.56 -3.98
CA ASN A 37 -8.01 -2.60 -2.61
C ASN A 37 -7.25 -3.66 -1.80
N HIS A 38 -6.60 -3.25 -0.71
CA HIS A 38 -5.74 -4.10 0.12
C HIS A 38 -6.08 -4.05 1.61
N ILE A 39 -7.32 -3.62 1.95
CA ILE A 39 -7.75 -3.43 3.35
C ILE A 39 -8.76 -4.47 3.84
N ARG A 40 -9.19 -5.40 2.99
CA ARG A 40 -10.29 -6.32 3.30
C ARG A 40 -9.85 -7.66 3.86
N ASP A 41 -8.63 -8.10 3.57
CA ASP A 41 -8.09 -9.39 3.97
C ASP A 41 -6.92 -9.19 4.95
N ASP A 42 -6.61 -10.22 5.73
CA ASP A 42 -5.66 -10.22 6.84
C ASP A 42 -4.37 -11.02 6.57
N SER A 43 -4.14 -11.39 5.32
CA SER A 43 -2.90 -12.03 4.90
C SER A 43 -2.48 -11.58 3.50
N MET A 44 -1.17 -11.48 3.26
CA MET A 44 -0.62 -11.11 1.95
C MET A 44 -1.15 -12.02 0.84
N ALA A 45 -1.29 -13.32 1.11
CA ALA A 45 -1.81 -14.29 0.16
C ALA A 45 -3.28 -14.04 -0.20
N ALA A 46 -4.12 -13.69 0.76
CA ALA A 46 -5.54 -13.40 0.52
C ALA A 46 -5.71 -12.06 -0.19
N ILE A 47 -4.94 -11.02 0.21
CA ILE A 47 -4.93 -9.71 -0.47
C ILE A 47 -4.53 -9.89 -1.94
N ALA A 48 -3.43 -10.60 -2.21
CA ALA A 48 -2.95 -10.84 -3.57
C ALA A 48 -4.00 -11.57 -4.42
N ARG A 49 -4.64 -12.60 -3.86
CA ARG A 49 -5.69 -13.36 -4.53
C ARG A 49 -6.88 -12.47 -4.91
N ARG A 50 -7.34 -11.60 -3.99
CA ARG A 50 -8.41 -10.64 -4.26
C ARG A 50 -8.03 -9.69 -5.38
N ILE A 51 -6.82 -9.12 -5.33
CA ILE A 51 -6.32 -8.22 -6.38
C ILE A 51 -6.29 -8.95 -7.73
N LEU A 52 -5.84 -10.19 -7.78
CA LEU A 52 -5.82 -10.99 -9.00
C LEU A 52 -7.21 -11.28 -9.58
N VAL A 53 -8.24 -11.39 -8.73
CA VAL A 53 -9.63 -11.53 -9.20
C VAL A 53 -10.13 -10.25 -9.89
N GLU A 54 -9.76 -9.09 -9.35
CA GLU A 54 -10.22 -7.78 -9.83
C GLU A 54 -9.36 -7.23 -10.98
N ALA A 55 -8.09 -7.63 -11.05
CA ALA A 55 -7.12 -7.12 -12.01
C ALA A 55 -7.36 -7.63 -13.43
N PRO A 56 -6.98 -6.85 -14.45
CA PRO A 56 -6.98 -7.30 -15.85
C PRO A 56 -6.18 -8.59 -16.04
N PRO A 57 -6.44 -9.39 -17.10
CA PRO A 57 -5.73 -10.65 -17.36
C PRO A 57 -4.21 -10.50 -17.42
N ARG A 58 -3.71 -9.38 -17.97
CA ARG A 58 -2.28 -9.04 -18.06
C ARG A 58 -2.09 -7.56 -17.77
N PHE A 59 -1.12 -7.21 -16.93
CA PHE A 59 -0.93 -5.84 -16.45
C PHE A 59 0.53 -5.53 -16.07
N ALA A 60 0.83 -4.24 -15.94
CA ALA A 60 2.01 -3.76 -15.25
C ALA A 60 1.66 -3.55 -13.76
N LEU A 61 2.48 -4.08 -12.86
CA LEU A 61 2.28 -4.04 -11.42
C LEU A 61 3.25 -3.05 -10.76
N ALA A 62 2.74 -2.17 -9.90
CA ALA A 62 3.58 -1.33 -9.04
C ALA A 62 3.18 -1.49 -7.57
N GLY A 63 4.10 -1.92 -6.73
CA GLY A 63 3.91 -2.05 -5.29
C GLY A 63 4.73 -1.03 -4.52
N HIS A 64 4.06 -0.23 -3.68
CA HIS A 64 4.69 0.78 -2.82
C HIS A 64 4.74 0.30 -1.38
N SER A 65 5.92 0.33 -0.74
CA SER A 65 6.10 -0.02 0.67
C SER A 65 5.50 -1.40 0.97
N MET A 66 4.50 -1.53 1.84
CA MET A 66 3.77 -2.78 2.10
C MET A 66 3.18 -3.38 0.81
N GLY A 67 2.74 -2.55 -0.14
CA GLY A 67 2.28 -3.01 -1.46
C GLY A 67 3.35 -3.77 -2.24
N GLY A 68 4.63 -3.61 -1.93
CA GLY A 68 5.72 -4.41 -2.49
C GLY A 68 5.68 -5.86 -2.02
N TYR A 69 5.37 -6.12 -0.74
CA TYR A 69 5.18 -7.49 -0.24
C TYR A 69 3.99 -8.17 -0.89
N ILE A 70 2.90 -7.41 -1.10
CA ILE A 70 1.73 -7.90 -1.85
C ILE A 70 2.12 -8.18 -3.31
N ALA A 71 2.94 -7.33 -3.92
CA ALA A 71 3.43 -7.54 -5.28
C ALA A 71 4.29 -8.81 -5.41
N PHE A 72 5.15 -9.12 -4.43
CA PHE A 72 5.87 -10.40 -4.40
C PHE A 72 4.92 -11.59 -4.33
N GLU A 73 3.85 -11.48 -3.54
CA GLU A 73 2.87 -12.54 -3.43
C GLU A 73 2.04 -12.71 -4.72
N ILE A 74 1.71 -11.61 -5.42
CA ILE A 74 1.11 -11.65 -6.75
C ILE A 74 2.05 -12.36 -7.74
N MET A 75 3.34 -12.04 -7.72
CA MET A 75 4.35 -12.72 -8.55
C MET A 75 4.48 -14.21 -8.24
N ARG A 76 4.26 -14.61 -6.99
CA ARG A 76 4.27 -16.03 -6.60
C ARG A 76 3.03 -16.78 -7.08
N GLN A 77 1.85 -16.10 -7.10
CA GLN A 77 0.57 -16.73 -7.45
C GLN A 77 0.30 -16.76 -8.95
N ALA A 78 0.69 -15.70 -9.68
CA ALA A 78 0.35 -15.54 -11.10
C ALA A 78 1.41 -14.71 -11.85
N PRO A 79 2.69 -15.17 -11.91
CA PRO A 79 3.78 -14.42 -12.55
C PRO A 79 3.52 -14.14 -14.04
N GLU A 80 2.80 -15.01 -14.72
CA GLU A 80 2.48 -14.89 -16.14
C GLU A 80 1.56 -13.72 -16.46
N ARG A 81 0.83 -13.21 -15.47
CA ARG A 81 -0.07 -12.05 -15.62
C ARG A 81 0.67 -10.72 -15.50
N VAL A 82 1.85 -10.71 -14.89
CA VAL A 82 2.64 -9.50 -14.63
C VAL A 82 3.64 -9.27 -15.75
N ALA A 83 3.31 -8.36 -16.67
CA ALA A 83 4.18 -8.04 -17.80
C ALA A 83 5.36 -7.15 -17.43
N LYS A 84 5.20 -6.30 -16.40
CA LYS A 84 6.23 -5.40 -15.85
C LYS A 84 6.02 -5.25 -14.36
N LEU A 85 7.10 -5.13 -13.60
CA LEU A 85 7.07 -4.93 -12.16
C LEU A 85 7.86 -3.68 -11.76
N ALA A 86 7.25 -2.83 -10.94
CA ALA A 86 7.91 -1.72 -10.25
C ALA A 86 7.77 -1.90 -8.74
N LEU A 87 8.87 -1.86 -8.03
CA LEU A 87 8.94 -1.91 -6.56
C LEU A 87 9.43 -0.56 -6.05
N ILE A 88 8.61 0.11 -5.25
CA ILE A 88 8.81 1.50 -4.86
C ILE A 88 8.93 1.55 -3.34
N ASN A 89 10.09 2.00 -2.84
CA ASN A 89 10.35 2.19 -1.40
C ASN A 89 9.93 0.97 -0.56
N THR A 90 10.38 -0.22 -0.96
CA THR A 90 10.04 -1.50 -0.35
C THR A 90 11.28 -2.38 -0.19
N GLN A 91 11.12 -3.50 0.50
CA GLN A 91 12.17 -4.50 0.69
C GLN A 91 11.58 -5.93 0.61
N ALA A 92 12.44 -6.93 0.44
CA ALA A 92 12.06 -8.35 0.38
C ALA A 92 12.57 -9.12 1.61
N ARG A 93 12.56 -8.49 2.79
CA ARG A 93 13.04 -9.10 4.04
C ARG A 93 11.87 -9.35 4.98
N PRO A 94 11.88 -10.44 5.75
CA PRO A 94 10.93 -10.63 6.83
C PRO A 94 11.16 -9.57 7.92
N ASP A 95 10.13 -9.33 8.72
CA ASP A 95 10.26 -8.51 9.92
C ASP A 95 11.23 -9.13 10.92
N THR A 96 12.00 -8.29 11.60
CA THR A 96 12.74 -8.71 12.78
C THR A 96 11.78 -8.92 13.97
N PRO A 97 12.22 -9.64 15.03
CA PRO A 97 11.40 -9.77 16.26
C PRO A 97 10.97 -8.43 16.83
N GLU A 98 11.86 -7.42 16.78
CA GLU A 98 11.60 -6.05 17.28
C GLU A 98 10.54 -5.34 16.40
N ALA A 99 10.64 -5.46 15.07
CA ALA A 99 9.65 -4.91 14.14
C ALA A 99 8.28 -5.55 14.37
N SER A 100 8.24 -6.88 14.53
CA SER A 100 7.00 -7.60 14.84
C SER A 100 6.40 -7.19 16.20
N ALA A 101 7.23 -6.98 17.22
CA ALA A 101 6.78 -6.48 18.52
C ALA A 101 6.20 -5.07 18.42
N ARG A 102 6.86 -4.17 17.68
CA ARG A 102 6.38 -2.80 17.44
C ARG A 102 5.01 -2.81 16.73
N ARG A 103 4.83 -3.66 15.70
CA ARG A 103 3.55 -3.80 15.01
C ARG A 103 2.43 -4.22 15.97
N ARG A 104 2.69 -5.23 16.82
CA ARG A 104 1.71 -5.66 17.84
C ARG A 104 1.35 -4.54 18.80
N THR A 105 2.32 -3.73 19.24
CA THR A 105 2.05 -2.56 20.08
C THR A 105 1.16 -1.54 19.36
N MET A 106 1.45 -1.22 18.11
CA MET A 106 0.62 -0.32 17.32
C MET A 106 -0.80 -0.85 17.12
N MET A 107 -0.96 -2.16 16.87
CA MET A 107 -2.29 -2.80 16.78
C MET A 107 -3.07 -2.66 18.08
N THR A 108 -2.45 -2.89 19.23
CA THR A 108 -3.08 -2.74 20.56
C THR A 108 -3.51 -1.30 20.77
N ARG A 109 -2.62 -0.33 20.59
CA ARG A 109 -2.93 1.10 20.74
C ARG A 109 -4.11 1.52 19.84
N ALA A 110 -4.10 1.10 18.57
CA ALA A 110 -5.18 1.42 17.64
C ALA A 110 -6.53 0.83 18.09
N LYS A 111 -6.53 -0.41 18.62
CA LYS A 111 -7.74 -1.04 19.20
C LYS A 111 -8.25 -0.31 20.43
N ASP A 112 -7.34 0.20 21.25
CA ASP A 112 -7.65 0.90 22.51
C ASP A 112 -8.03 2.38 22.29
N GLY A 113 -8.17 2.82 21.04
CA GLY A 113 -8.66 4.15 20.67
C GLY A 113 -7.57 5.17 20.32
N ASP A 114 -6.27 4.81 20.40
CA ASP A 114 -5.14 5.68 20.04
C ASP A 114 -4.69 5.50 18.58
N TYR A 115 -5.65 5.36 17.65
CA TYR A 115 -5.32 5.19 16.24
C TYR A 115 -4.65 6.44 15.65
N HIS A 116 -5.13 7.63 15.98
CA HIS A 116 -4.53 8.89 15.54
C HIS A 116 -3.10 9.07 16.03
N GLY A 117 -2.80 8.72 17.28
CA GLY A 117 -1.43 8.75 17.80
C GLY A 117 -0.49 7.78 17.08
N VAL A 118 -1.00 6.60 16.70
CA VAL A 118 -0.26 5.65 15.85
C VAL A 118 -0.01 6.23 14.46
N VAL A 119 -1.00 6.91 13.84
CA VAL A 119 -0.85 7.56 12.54
C VAL A 119 0.20 8.67 12.59
N ASP A 120 0.23 9.47 13.64
CA ASP A 120 1.25 10.52 13.83
C ASP A 120 2.66 9.94 13.97
N GLU A 121 2.81 8.83 14.69
CA GLU A 121 4.09 8.12 14.80
C GLU A 121 4.55 7.59 13.43
N LEU A 122 3.64 7.00 12.65
CA LEU A 122 3.93 6.52 11.30
C LEU A 122 4.27 7.66 10.34
N PHE A 123 3.55 8.78 10.42
CA PHE A 123 3.83 9.98 9.62
C PHE A 123 5.27 10.43 9.76
N ALA A 124 5.80 10.50 10.99
CA ALA A 124 7.19 10.88 11.25
C ALA A 124 8.20 9.92 10.57
N GLY A 125 7.84 8.64 10.41
CA GLY A 125 8.66 7.66 9.70
C GLY A 125 8.51 7.67 8.18
N PHE A 126 7.39 8.17 7.65
CA PHE A 126 7.07 8.15 6.21
C PHE A 126 7.57 9.39 5.47
N VAL A 127 7.67 10.52 6.16
CA VAL A 127 7.97 11.81 5.57
C VAL A 127 9.39 12.26 5.89
N HIS A 128 10.10 12.75 4.86
CA HIS A 128 11.45 13.27 5.03
C HIS A 128 11.47 14.36 6.14
N PRO A 129 12.49 14.42 7.02
CA PRO A 129 12.55 15.36 8.14
C PRO A 129 12.25 16.82 7.77
N SER A 130 12.75 17.29 6.60
CA SER A 130 12.51 18.66 6.13
C SER A 130 11.05 18.98 5.78
N ARG A 131 10.16 17.99 5.79
CA ARG A 131 8.73 18.13 5.44
C ARG A 131 7.79 17.64 6.53
N GLN A 132 8.30 17.25 7.69
CA GLN A 132 7.45 16.77 8.79
C GLN A 132 6.56 17.86 9.38
N ASP A 133 6.95 19.13 9.20
CA ASP A 133 6.14 20.28 9.62
C ASP A 133 5.10 20.73 8.55
N ASP A 134 4.99 20.03 7.42
CA ASP A 134 4.02 20.34 6.37
C ASP A 134 2.62 19.88 6.78
N PRO A 135 1.69 20.80 7.13
CA PRO A 135 0.36 20.42 7.61
C PRO A 135 -0.49 19.76 6.54
N ARG A 136 -0.21 20.02 5.25
CA ARG A 136 -0.96 19.40 4.14
C ARG A 136 -0.59 17.94 3.98
N LEU A 137 0.70 17.59 4.16
CA LEU A 137 1.13 16.19 4.13
C LEU A 137 0.60 15.42 5.34
N ARG A 138 0.63 16.04 6.53
CA ARG A 138 0.06 15.42 7.74
C ARG A 138 -1.43 15.14 7.53
N GLN A 139 -2.19 16.14 7.07
CA GLN A 139 -3.61 15.97 6.81
C GLN A 139 -3.88 14.88 5.76
N LEU A 140 -3.10 14.83 4.67
CA LEU A 140 -3.24 13.79 3.65
C LEU A 140 -3.04 12.38 4.24
N VAL A 141 -2.05 12.18 5.12
CA VAL A 141 -1.81 10.88 5.75
C VAL A 141 -2.96 10.52 6.68
N HIS A 142 -3.48 11.48 7.47
CA HIS A 142 -4.66 11.26 8.31
C HIS A 142 -5.89 10.92 7.47
N ASP A 143 -6.17 11.65 6.38
CA ASP A 143 -7.30 11.35 5.49
C ASP A 143 -7.22 9.93 4.92
N MET A 144 -6.02 9.50 4.48
CA MET A 144 -5.81 8.13 4.00
C MET A 144 -6.00 7.10 5.12
N ALA A 145 -5.51 7.38 6.31
CA ALA A 145 -5.66 6.50 7.46
C ALA A 145 -7.14 6.34 7.86
N GLU A 146 -7.93 7.41 7.81
CA GLU A 146 -9.39 7.36 8.04
C GLU A 146 -10.09 6.48 6.98
N GLU A 147 -9.73 6.61 5.72
CA GLU A 147 -10.28 5.78 4.64
C GLU A 147 -9.93 4.30 4.79
N VAL A 148 -8.76 3.97 5.33
CA VAL A 148 -8.35 2.60 5.67
C VAL A 148 -9.08 2.11 6.93
N GLY A 149 -9.21 2.97 7.92
CA GLY A 149 -9.83 2.71 9.21
C GLY A 149 -9.04 1.75 10.10
N VAL A 150 -9.39 1.72 11.39
CA VAL A 150 -8.72 0.88 12.40
C VAL A 150 -8.71 -0.60 12.01
N LEU A 151 -9.84 -1.13 11.52
CA LEU A 151 -9.93 -2.53 11.11
C LEU A 151 -9.05 -2.85 9.90
N GLY A 152 -9.00 -1.96 8.91
CA GLY A 152 -8.11 -2.09 7.77
C GLY A 152 -6.65 -2.09 8.19
N PHE A 153 -6.26 -1.15 9.05
CA PHE A 153 -4.92 -1.06 9.62
C PHE A 153 -4.49 -2.35 10.35
N ILE A 154 -5.38 -2.89 11.20
CA ILE A 154 -5.10 -4.13 11.94
C ILE A 154 -4.88 -5.32 11.00
N ARG A 155 -5.64 -5.40 9.90
CA ARG A 155 -5.47 -6.45 8.88
C ARG A 155 -4.18 -6.31 8.07
N GLN A 156 -3.66 -5.10 7.96
CA GLN A 156 -2.42 -4.80 7.24
C GLN A 156 -1.16 -5.12 8.05
N LEU A 157 -1.24 -5.27 9.37
CA LEU A 157 -0.14 -5.58 10.28
C LEU A 157 -0.08 -7.04 10.70
#